data_45d46fafc922ab4ffc1eff842e28ccb7
#
_entry.id   45d46fafc922ab4ffc1eff842e28ccb7
#
_cell.length_a   1.000
_cell.length_b   1.000
_cell.length_c   1.000
_cell.angle_alpha   90.00
_cell.angle_beta   90.00
_cell.angle_gamma   90.00
#
_symmetry.space_group_name_H-M   'P 1'
#
loop_
_entity.id
_entity.type
_entity.pdbx_description
1 polymer ?
#
loop_
_entity_poly.entity_id
_entity_poly.type
_entity_poly.pdbx_seq_one_letter_code
_entity_poly.pdbx_strand_id
1 'polypeptide(L)'
;SPQSPAGSGFQHRSIDMDVRQQDVERIVVEVLKKMMSDQPTAAATTVVAASGCDCGDFGLFDRLEDAVQAAEAAQKKISTVAMRDKIIAAIRKAGLENAKAFAEIAHNETGMGRVSDKIAKNILVCERTPGTECLSPMAISGDMGLTLIENAPWGVIASVTPSTNPTATVINNAISMIAGGNSVIFAPHPNAKRASQTAIQVLNKAIIEATGVANLLVAVKEPTIEVAQELFSHPRIKLLVVTGGEAVVAQARKVATMRLIAAGAGNPPVVVDETANIARAARSIYDGASFDNNIICADEKEIIAVDSIADQLKAEMKAIGAVEISLEQADAVARVVLRNYPQVEGGKAPNPNPKWVGRDAALIAKA
;
A
#
# COMPACT_ATOMS: atom_id res chain seq x y z
N SER A 1 37.99 -27.27 37.56
CA SER A 1 36.85 -26.63 36.87
C SER A 1 36.82 -25.14 37.21
N PRO A 2 36.95 -24.22 36.23
CA PRO A 2 36.66 -22.82 36.44
C PRO A 2 35.25 -22.52 35.92
N GLN A 3 34.55 -21.74 36.74
CA GLN A 3 33.20 -21.21 36.52
C GLN A 3 33.22 -20.17 35.40
N SER A 4 32.25 -20.28 34.49
CA SER A 4 31.96 -19.26 33.47
C SER A 4 31.30 -18.01 34.10
N PRO A 5 31.66 -16.80 33.64
CA PRO A 5 30.96 -15.61 34.07
C PRO A 5 29.64 -15.44 33.33
N ALA A 6 28.64 -14.99 34.07
CA ALA A 6 27.26 -14.74 33.64
C ALA A 6 27.19 -13.73 32.47
N GLY A 7 26.38 -14.06 31.47
CA GLY A 7 26.12 -13.21 30.33
C GLY A 7 25.39 -11.92 30.72
N SER A 8 25.91 -10.80 30.27
CA SER A 8 25.23 -9.51 30.26
C SER A 8 24.13 -9.55 29.21
N GLY A 9 22.88 -9.55 29.68
CA GLY A 9 21.71 -9.48 28.80
C GLY A 9 21.68 -8.14 28.06
N PHE A 10 21.82 -8.19 26.76
CA PHE A 10 21.42 -7.10 25.89
C PHE A 10 19.90 -7.00 25.93
N GLN A 11 19.40 -6.00 26.65
CA GLN A 11 18.00 -5.62 26.56
C GLN A 11 17.73 -5.09 25.15
N HIS A 12 17.07 -5.90 24.31
CA HIS A 12 16.32 -5.39 23.18
C HIS A 12 15.30 -4.39 23.71
N ARG A 13 15.54 -3.10 23.51
CA ARG A 13 14.47 -2.11 23.56
C ARG A 13 13.57 -2.40 22.36
N SER A 14 12.52 -3.16 22.59
CA SER A 14 11.35 -3.13 21.74
C SER A 14 10.83 -1.70 21.78
N ILE A 15 10.76 -1.06 20.63
CA ILE A 15 10.01 0.19 20.47
C ILE A 15 8.56 -0.23 20.61
N ASP A 16 8.02 -0.06 21.82
CA ASP A 16 6.61 -0.22 22.13
C ASP A 16 5.86 0.91 21.41
N MET A 17 5.46 0.66 20.16
CA MET A 17 4.50 1.51 19.46
C MET A 17 3.10 1.13 19.91
N ASP A 18 2.80 1.42 21.18
CA ASP A 18 1.42 1.42 21.66
C ASP A 18 0.72 2.68 21.08
N VAL A 19 0.31 2.58 19.83
CA VAL A 19 -0.57 3.58 19.21
C VAL A 19 -1.93 3.39 19.85
N ARG A 20 -2.21 4.17 20.89
CA ARG A 20 -3.50 4.13 21.58
C ARG A 20 -4.58 4.45 20.58
N GLN A 21 -5.62 3.65 20.56
CA GLN A 21 -6.83 3.84 19.73
C GLN A 21 -7.36 5.29 19.83
N GLN A 22 -7.22 5.92 21.02
CA GLN A 22 -7.52 7.33 21.23
C GLN A 22 -6.69 8.30 20.39
N ASP A 23 -5.47 7.95 20.00
CA ASP A 23 -4.63 8.80 19.16
C ASP A 23 -5.08 8.73 17.70
N VAL A 24 -5.55 7.58 17.25
CA VAL A 24 -6.12 7.42 15.90
C VAL A 24 -7.47 8.14 15.80
N GLU A 25 -8.35 7.95 16.78
CA GLU A 25 -9.64 8.65 16.84
C GLU A 25 -9.46 10.17 16.94
N ARG A 26 -8.49 10.63 17.75
CA ARG A 26 -8.18 12.05 17.89
C ARG A 26 -7.66 12.65 16.58
N ILE A 27 -6.76 11.95 15.88
CA ILE A 27 -6.23 12.39 14.58
C ILE A 27 -7.36 12.44 13.55
N VAL A 28 -8.22 11.44 13.47
CA VAL A 28 -9.36 11.40 12.53
C VAL A 28 -10.34 12.53 12.84
N VAL A 29 -10.70 12.75 14.11
CA VAL A 29 -11.61 13.82 14.52
C VAL A 29 -10.99 15.21 14.30
N GLU A 30 -9.70 15.39 14.55
CA GLU A 30 -8.99 16.65 14.36
C GLU A 30 -8.81 16.99 12.88
N VAL A 31 -8.53 15.99 12.04
CA VAL A 31 -8.47 16.12 10.58
C VAL A 31 -9.83 16.43 10.00
N LEU A 32 -10.90 15.76 10.45
CA LEU A 32 -12.26 16.05 10.01
C LEU A 32 -12.73 17.45 10.44
N LYS A 33 -12.41 17.90 11.67
CA LYS A 33 -12.68 19.26 12.12
C LYS A 33 -11.94 20.31 11.30
N LYS A 34 -10.67 20.07 10.98
CA LYS A 34 -9.85 20.98 10.16
C LYS A 34 -10.33 21.05 8.71
N MET A 35 -10.83 19.93 8.16
CA MET A 35 -11.42 19.88 6.82
C MET A 35 -12.81 20.54 6.73
N MET A 36 -13.54 20.64 7.85
CA MET A 36 -14.85 21.32 7.92
C MET A 36 -14.71 22.83 8.18
N SER A 37 -13.59 23.30 8.70
CA SER A 37 -13.35 24.73 9.00
C SER A 37 -12.69 25.49 7.84
N ASP A 38 -11.99 24.81 6.93
CA ASP A 38 -11.32 25.42 5.79
C ASP A 38 -12.04 25.03 4.49
N GLN A 39 -13.05 25.81 4.10
CA GLN A 39 -13.51 25.85 2.71
C GLN A 39 -12.72 26.93 1.96
N PRO A 40 -11.70 26.58 1.17
CA PRO A 40 -11.23 27.51 0.15
C PRO A 40 -12.07 27.32 -1.11
N THR A 41 -12.63 28.42 -1.58
CA THR A 41 -13.17 28.56 -2.93
C THR A 41 -12.24 27.96 -3.97
N ALA A 42 -12.82 27.12 -4.84
CA ALA A 42 -12.11 26.49 -5.95
C ALA A 42 -11.46 27.55 -6.85
N ALA A 43 -10.15 27.76 -6.68
CA ALA A 43 -9.33 28.42 -7.67
C ALA A 43 -8.87 27.38 -8.68
N ALA A 44 -9.34 27.49 -9.92
CA ALA A 44 -8.85 26.73 -11.04
C ALA A 44 -7.34 26.98 -11.18
N THR A 45 -6.52 25.99 -10.83
CA THR A 45 -5.07 26.09 -10.99
C THR A 45 -4.76 25.97 -12.48
N THR A 46 -4.47 27.11 -13.07
CA THR A 46 -3.90 27.21 -14.41
C THR A 46 -2.54 26.50 -14.39
N VAL A 47 -2.40 25.44 -15.17
CA VAL A 47 -1.14 24.72 -15.34
C VAL A 47 -0.17 25.66 -16.07
N VAL A 48 0.78 26.23 -15.34
CA VAL A 48 1.93 26.95 -15.93
C VAL A 48 2.87 25.87 -16.49
N ALA A 49 2.96 25.82 -17.80
CA ALA A 49 3.95 24.96 -18.47
C ALA A 49 5.37 25.45 -18.09
N ALA A 50 6.08 24.66 -17.31
CA ALA A 50 7.50 24.87 -17.04
C ALA A 50 8.29 24.57 -18.31
N SER A 51 8.76 25.59 -18.99
CA SER A 51 9.62 25.50 -20.15
C SER A 51 11.02 25.01 -19.72
N GLY A 52 11.44 23.85 -20.26
CA GLY A 52 12.85 23.43 -20.21
C GLY A 52 13.20 22.20 -19.39
N CYS A 53 12.24 21.43 -18.92
CA CYS A 53 12.48 20.15 -18.27
C CYS A 53 12.08 19.02 -19.22
N ASP A 54 13.02 18.11 -19.51
CA ASP A 54 12.73 16.84 -20.20
C ASP A 54 12.05 15.85 -19.22
N CYS A 55 10.93 16.32 -18.65
CA CYS A 55 10.21 15.62 -17.57
C CYS A 55 9.04 14.78 -18.09
N GLY A 56 8.94 14.62 -19.42
CA GLY A 56 7.75 14.02 -20.01
C GLY A 56 6.48 14.77 -19.55
N ASP A 57 5.39 14.06 -19.35
CA ASP A 57 4.18 14.56 -18.71
C ASP A 57 4.24 14.24 -17.20
N PHE A 58 5.14 14.92 -16.47
CA PHE A 58 5.43 14.70 -15.04
C PHE A 58 5.64 13.23 -14.66
N GLY A 59 6.46 12.52 -15.45
CA GLY A 59 6.79 11.11 -15.22
C GLY A 59 5.98 10.11 -16.06
N LEU A 60 5.07 10.58 -16.93
CA LEU A 60 4.36 9.71 -17.87
C LEU A 60 5.03 9.72 -19.25
N PHE A 61 5.34 8.56 -19.76
CA PHE A 61 6.03 8.35 -21.02
C PHE A 61 5.21 7.50 -21.99
N ASP A 62 5.43 7.68 -23.27
CA ASP A 62 4.77 6.87 -24.31
C ASP A 62 5.44 5.49 -24.45
N ARG A 63 6.75 5.39 -24.19
CA ARG A 63 7.56 4.18 -24.34
C ARG A 63 8.21 3.78 -23.02
N LEU A 64 8.27 2.47 -22.77
CA LEU A 64 8.91 1.92 -21.57
C LEU A 64 10.41 2.26 -21.49
N GLU A 65 11.12 2.14 -22.61
CA GLU A 65 12.57 2.42 -22.65
C GLU A 65 12.90 3.86 -22.24
N ASP A 66 12.10 4.84 -22.70
CA ASP A 66 12.28 6.26 -22.36
C ASP A 66 12.02 6.49 -20.86
N ALA A 67 11.00 5.84 -20.30
CA ALA A 67 10.71 5.88 -18.87
C ALA A 67 11.85 5.29 -18.03
N VAL A 68 12.37 4.12 -18.42
CA VAL A 68 13.50 3.46 -17.74
C VAL A 68 14.74 4.35 -17.76
N GLN A 69 15.08 4.92 -18.92
CA GLN A 69 16.23 5.78 -19.07
C GLN A 69 16.12 7.05 -18.22
N ALA A 70 14.95 7.68 -18.22
CA ALA A 70 14.68 8.86 -17.40
C ALA A 70 14.77 8.55 -15.89
N ALA A 71 14.20 7.43 -15.44
CA ALA A 71 14.27 6.98 -14.06
C ALA A 71 15.70 6.66 -13.61
N GLU A 72 16.49 6.02 -14.47
CA GLU A 72 17.91 5.73 -14.18
C GLU A 72 18.74 7.02 -14.03
N ALA A 73 18.51 8.00 -14.90
CA ALA A 73 19.16 9.30 -14.81
C ALA A 73 18.76 10.08 -13.54
N ALA A 74 17.49 9.98 -13.14
CA ALA A 74 16.96 10.60 -11.93
C ALA A 74 17.54 9.96 -10.67
N GLN A 75 17.63 8.63 -10.63
CA GLN A 75 18.14 7.87 -9.49
C GLN A 75 19.57 8.31 -9.09
N LYS A 76 20.42 8.61 -10.04
CA LYS A 76 21.82 9.07 -9.80
C LYS A 76 21.87 10.41 -9.06
N LYS A 77 20.80 11.20 -9.05
CA LYS A 77 20.72 12.52 -8.40
C LYS A 77 20.33 12.47 -6.92
N ILE A 78 19.95 11.32 -6.39
CA ILE A 78 19.44 11.16 -5.01
C ILE A 78 20.38 10.34 -4.12
N SER A 79 21.68 10.48 -4.31
CA SER A 79 22.70 9.72 -3.58
C SER A 79 22.76 10.01 -2.08
N THR A 80 22.38 11.22 -1.63
CA THR A 80 22.46 11.61 -0.23
C THR A 80 21.13 11.40 0.52
N VAL A 81 21.21 11.05 1.81
CA VAL A 81 20.05 10.93 2.70
C VAL A 81 19.29 12.26 2.76
N ALA A 82 20.00 13.38 2.94
CA ALA A 82 19.37 14.71 3.02
C ALA A 82 18.55 15.08 1.77
N MET A 83 18.96 14.65 0.58
CA MET A 83 18.17 14.83 -0.64
C MET A 83 16.92 13.96 -0.61
N ARG A 84 17.03 12.71 -0.20
CA ARG A 84 15.91 11.77 -0.09
C ARG A 84 14.89 12.25 0.95
N ASP A 85 15.33 12.79 2.08
CA ASP A 85 14.45 13.38 3.11
C ASP A 85 13.63 14.54 2.55
N LYS A 86 14.24 15.45 1.78
CA LYS A 86 13.52 16.54 1.13
C LYS A 86 12.47 16.02 0.15
N ILE A 87 12.82 15.01 -0.62
CA ILE A 87 11.89 14.37 -1.58
C ILE A 87 10.72 13.71 -0.85
N ILE A 88 11.00 12.93 0.20
CA ILE A 88 9.97 12.25 1.00
C ILE A 88 9.06 13.27 1.67
N ALA A 89 9.59 14.36 2.21
CA ALA A 89 8.79 15.44 2.79
C ALA A 89 7.84 16.07 1.75
N ALA A 90 8.33 16.29 0.51
CA ALA A 90 7.50 16.79 -0.58
C ALA A 90 6.40 15.80 -0.98
N ILE A 91 6.71 14.51 -1.06
CA ILE A 91 5.74 13.43 -1.33
C ILE A 91 4.66 13.39 -0.25
N ARG A 92 5.04 13.38 1.04
CA ARG A 92 4.10 13.37 2.17
C ARG A 92 3.17 14.57 2.13
N LYS A 93 3.72 15.77 1.95
CA LYS A 93 2.94 17.02 1.85
C LYS A 93 1.95 16.96 0.70
N ALA A 94 2.41 16.65 -0.52
CA ALA A 94 1.54 16.58 -1.69
C ALA A 94 0.49 15.47 -1.56
N GLY A 95 0.84 14.32 -0.98
CA GLY A 95 -0.08 13.23 -0.71
C GLY A 95 -1.20 13.62 0.26
N LEU A 96 -0.85 14.32 1.35
CA LEU A 96 -1.83 14.83 2.33
C LEU A 96 -2.77 15.88 1.71
N GLU A 97 -2.21 16.86 1.00
CA GLU A 97 -2.99 17.92 0.33
C GLU A 97 -3.96 17.38 -0.72
N ASN A 98 -3.62 16.26 -1.37
CA ASN A 98 -4.43 15.64 -2.42
C ASN A 98 -5.16 14.36 -1.98
N ALA A 99 -5.15 14.01 -0.68
CA ALA A 99 -5.71 12.74 -0.19
C ALA A 99 -7.17 12.52 -0.60
N LYS A 100 -8.00 13.58 -0.56
CA LYS A 100 -9.40 13.55 -0.98
C LYS A 100 -9.52 13.35 -2.50
N ALA A 101 -8.82 14.14 -3.31
CA ALA A 101 -8.87 14.04 -4.76
C ALA A 101 -8.42 12.66 -5.25
N PHE A 102 -7.37 12.11 -4.66
CA PHE A 102 -6.90 10.75 -4.94
C PHE A 102 -7.94 9.68 -4.58
N ALA A 103 -8.63 9.84 -3.46
CA ALA A 103 -9.68 8.92 -3.03
C ALA A 103 -10.88 8.93 -3.98
N GLU A 104 -11.33 10.13 -4.38
CA GLU A 104 -12.45 10.31 -5.30
C GLU A 104 -12.14 9.73 -6.69
N ILE A 105 -10.96 10.00 -7.25
CA ILE A 105 -10.54 9.44 -8.53
C ILE A 105 -10.47 7.91 -8.45
N ALA A 106 -9.84 7.35 -7.41
CA ALA A 106 -9.71 5.91 -7.23
C ALA A 106 -11.08 5.23 -7.10
N HIS A 107 -11.99 5.80 -6.30
CA HIS A 107 -13.35 5.27 -6.17
C HIS A 107 -14.14 5.35 -7.47
N ASN A 108 -14.11 6.50 -8.14
CA ASN A 108 -14.87 6.72 -9.39
C ASN A 108 -14.38 5.83 -10.54
N GLU A 109 -13.07 5.57 -10.62
CA GLU A 109 -12.50 4.71 -11.66
C GLU A 109 -12.74 3.23 -11.40
N THR A 110 -12.59 2.78 -10.16
CA THR A 110 -12.65 1.36 -9.81
C THR A 110 -14.03 0.91 -9.33
N GLY A 111 -14.84 1.81 -8.81
CA GLY A 111 -16.10 1.52 -8.13
C GLY A 111 -15.93 0.72 -6.83
N MET A 112 -14.71 0.64 -6.27
CA MET A 112 -14.38 -0.17 -5.10
C MET A 112 -14.22 0.69 -3.84
N GLY A 113 -14.61 0.13 -2.69
CA GLY A 113 -14.41 0.72 -1.38
C GLY A 113 -15.26 1.97 -1.13
N ARG A 114 -14.87 2.74 -0.12
CA ARG A 114 -15.55 3.98 0.30
C ARG A 114 -14.60 5.17 0.18
N VAL A 115 -15.11 6.31 -0.27
CA VAL A 115 -14.29 7.54 -0.42
C VAL A 115 -13.70 7.98 0.92
N SER A 116 -14.49 7.95 2.02
CA SER A 116 -14.01 8.29 3.37
C SER A 116 -12.81 7.45 3.79
N ASP A 117 -12.90 6.14 3.60
CA ASP A 117 -11.88 5.20 4.03
C ASP A 117 -10.64 5.30 3.13
N LYS A 118 -10.83 5.57 1.83
CA LYS A 118 -9.71 5.85 0.91
C LYS A 118 -8.98 7.15 1.26
N ILE A 119 -9.68 8.18 1.75
CA ILE A 119 -9.05 9.39 2.27
C ILE A 119 -8.18 9.04 3.48
N ALA A 120 -8.76 8.34 4.46
CA ALA A 120 -8.04 7.92 5.66
C ALA A 120 -6.80 7.07 5.32
N LYS A 121 -6.93 6.17 4.35
CA LYS A 121 -5.84 5.33 3.87
C LYS A 121 -4.73 6.15 3.19
N ASN A 122 -5.07 7.10 2.34
CA ASN A 122 -4.07 7.98 1.72
C ASN A 122 -3.32 8.81 2.76
N ILE A 123 -4.03 9.34 3.77
CA ILE A 123 -3.41 10.07 4.90
C ILE A 123 -2.48 9.12 5.68
N LEU A 124 -2.97 7.93 6.03
CA LEU A 124 -2.19 6.94 6.78
C LEU A 124 -0.86 6.60 6.11
N VAL A 125 -0.86 6.32 4.81
CA VAL A 125 0.39 6.00 4.10
C VAL A 125 1.32 7.20 3.97
N CYS A 126 0.81 8.43 3.88
CA CYS A 126 1.64 9.62 3.91
C CYS A 126 2.33 9.81 5.25
N GLU A 127 1.64 9.55 6.36
CA GLU A 127 2.15 9.82 7.71
C GLU A 127 2.98 8.66 8.26
N ARG A 128 2.61 7.41 7.97
CA ARG A 128 3.14 6.23 8.65
C ARG A 128 4.08 5.38 7.82
N THR A 129 4.16 5.56 6.50
CA THR A 129 5.15 4.81 5.71
C THR A 129 6.56 5.18 6.17
N PRO A 130 7.39 4.20 6.56
CA PRO A 130 8.77 4.46 6.95
C PRO A 130 9.59 5.12 5.84
N GLY A 131 10.42 6.08 6.21
CA GLY A 131 11.34 6.79 5.33
C GLY A 131 12.80 6.41 5.59
N THR A 132 13.69 7.39 5.46
CA THR A 132 15.13 7.20 5.65
C THR A 132 15.53 6.89 7.09
N GLU A 133 14.68 7.21 8.06
CA GLU A 133 14.87 6.90 9.49
C GLU A 133 15.04 5.40 9.78
N CYS A 134 14.58 4.54 8.87
CA CYS A 134 14.75 3.08 8.99
C CYS A 134 16.10 2.57 8.48
N LEU A 135 16.93 3.43 7.90
CA LEU A 135 18.21 3.07 7.29
C LEU A 135 19.37 3.25 8.27
N SER A 136 19.35 2.51 9.36
CA SER A 136 20.45 2.55 10.34
C SER A 136 21.61 1.66 9.89
N PRO A 137 22.85 2.19 9.83
CA PRO A 137 24.03 1.37 9.59
C PRO A 137 24.28 0.44 10.78
N MET A 138 24.85 -0.74 10.52
CA MET A 138 25.27 -1.69 11.54
C MET A 138 26.79 -1.77 11.56
N ALA A 139 27.38 -1.62 12.76
CA ALA A 139 28.79 -1.81 12.97
C ALA A 139 29.04 -3.07 13.80
N ILE A 140 29.90 -3.94 13.33
CA ILE A 140 30.34 -5.16 14.03
C ILE A 140 31.82 -5.02 14.31
N SER A 141 32.21 -5.04 15.59
CA SER A 141 33.61 -4.96 16.04
C SER A 141 34.03 -6.28 16.67
N GLY A 142 35.29 -6.65 16.46
CA GLY A 142 35.93 -7.82 17.07
C GLY A 142 37.44 -7.68 17.04
N ASP A 143 38.17 -8.70 17.52
CA ASP A 143 39.64 -8.67 17.65
C ASP A 143 40.36 -8.48 16.29
N MET A 144 39.70 -8.83 15.19
CA MET A 144 40.25 -8.75 13.84
C MET A 144 39.85 -7.46 13.08
N GLY A 145 39.13 -6.53 13.72
CA GLY A 145 38.77 -5.25 13.12
C GLY A 145 37.30 -4.86 13.25
N LEU A 146 36.89 -3.91 12.39
CA LEU A 146 35.54 -3.34 12.33
C LEU A 146 34.92 -3.57 10.94
N THR A 147 33.69 -4.07 10.92
CA THR A 147 32.86 -4.14 9.70
C THR A 147 31.70 -3.18 9.82
N LEU A 148 31.53 -2.31 8.83
CA LEU A 148 30.36 -1.44 8.68
C LEU A 148 29.45 -2.01 7.57
N ILE A 149 28.17 -2.15 7.90
CA ILE A 149 27.14 -2.62 6.96
C ILE A 149 26.15 -1.49 6.74
N GLU A 150 25.96 -1.10 5.49
CA GLU A 150 25.02 -0.06 5.07
C GLU A 150 24.09 -0.59 3.97
N ASN A 151 22.88 -0.02 3.89
CA ASN A 151 21.95 -0.34 2.81
C ASN A 151 22.38 0.37 1.51
N ALA A 152 22.40 -0.38 0.41
CA ALA A 152 22.69 0.13 -0.92
C ALA A 152 21.42 0.11 -1.81
N PRO A 153 21.28 1.10 -2.72
CA PRO A 153 20.14 1.12 -3.65
C PRO A 153 20.24 0.00 -4.69
N TRP A 154 19.09 -0.50 -5.11
CA TRP A 154 18.96 -1.38 -6.27
C TRP A 154 19.12 -0.61 -7.60
N GLY A 155 18.76 0.67 -7.62
CA GLY A 155 18.73 1.52 -8.81
C GLY A 155 17.31 1.79 -9.28
N VAL A 156 16.90 1.25 -10.41
CA VAL A 156 15.52 1.35 -10.90
C VAL A 156 14.71 0.15 -10.42
N ILE A 157 13.59 0.41 -9.74
CA ILE A 157 12.65 -0.61 -9.25
C ILE A 157 11.37 -0.55 -10.08
N ALA A 158 10.88 -1.70 -10.56
CA ALA A 158 9.55 -1.82 -11.13
C ALA A 158 8.54 -2.13 -10.03
N SER A 159 7.40 -1.43 -10.04
CA SER A 159 6.32 -1.58 -9.06
C SER A 159 4.99 -1.80 -9.75
N VAL A 160 4.49 -3.04 -9.74
CA VAL A 160 3.14 -3.37 -10.18
C VAL A 160 2.15 -3.01 -9.08
N THR A 161 1.17 -2.18 -9.39
CA THR A 161 0.20 -1.68 -8.42
C THR A 161 -1.21 -2.24 -8.67
N PRO A 162 -1.97 -2.55 -7.59
CA PRO A 162 -3.29 -3.15 -7.69
C PRO A 162 -4.37 -2.09 -7.99
N SER A 163 -5.55 -2.56 -8.42
CA SER A 163 -6.73 -1.70 -8.57
C SER A 163 -7.42 -1.37 -7.24
N THR A 164 -7.19 -2.15 -6.20
CA THR A 164 -7.83 -1.99 -4.89
C THR A 164 -7.31 -0.78 -4.12
N ASN A 165 -6.01 -0.48 -4.25
CA ASN A 165 -5.32 0.58 -3.49
C ASN A 165 -4.39 1.41 -4.40
N PRO A 166 -4.88 1.99 -5.53
CA PRO A 166 -3.99 2.51 -6.56
C PRO A 166 -3.12 3.68 -6.05
N THR A 167 -3.74 4.70 -5.45
CA THR A 167 -3.05 5.91 -5.00
C THR A 167 -2.21 5.67 -3.74
N ALA A 168 -2.76 4.94 -2.76
CA ALA A 168 -2.05 4.61 -1.53
C ALA A 168 -0.79 3.76 -1.81
N THR A 169 -0.86 2.81 -2.75
CA THR A 169 0.30 1.99 -3.14
C THR A 169 1.38 2.86 -3.84
N VAL A 170 0.98 3.79 -4.70
CA VAL A 170 1.93 4.72 -5.34
C VAL A 170 2.65 5.55 -4.28
N ILE A 171 1.93 6.15 -3.33
CA ILE A 171 2.53 6.96 -2.25
C ILE A 171 3.46 6.11 -1.39
N ASN A 172 2.98 4.96 -0.90
CA ASN A 172 3.76 4.07 -0.04
C ASN A 172 5.06 3.61 -0.71
N ASN A 173 4.96 3.11 -1.94
CA ASN A 173 6.13 2.59 -2.66
C ASN A 173 7.08 3.72 -3.07
N ALA A 174 6.56 4.91 -3.40
CA ALA A 174 7.39 6.08 -3.67
C ALA A 174 8.25 6.43 -2.44
N ILE A 175 7.65 6.55 -1.25
CA ILE A 175 8.38 6.87 -0.01
C ILE A 175 9.41 5.80 0.31
N SER A 176 9.00 4.52 0.36
CA SER A 176 9.88 3.42 0.77
C SER A 176 11.04 3.20 -0.20
N MET A 177 10.79 3.25 -1.52
CA MET A 177 11.81 2.99 -2.53
C MET A 177 12.80 4.16 -2.67
N ILE A 178 12.31 5.41 -2.59
CA ILE A 178 13.16 6.60 -2.58
C ILE A 178 13.99 6.66 -1.30
N ALA A 179 13.45 6.28 -0.14
CA ALA A 179 14.21 6.17 1.09
C ALA A 179 15.44 5.27 0.90
N GLY A 180 15.29 4.13 0.23
CA GLY A 180 16.37 3.23 -0.15
C GLY A 180 17.26 3.74 -1.30
N GLY A 181 17.07 4.97 -1.81
CA GLY A 181 17.87 5.56 -2.87
C GLY A 181 17.54 5.10 -4.29
N ASN A 182 16.32 4.63 -4.52
CA ASN A 182 15.87 4.08 -5.80
C ASN A 182 14.93 5.03 -6.53
N SER A 183 14.83 4.92 -7.85
CA SER A 183 13.72 5.43 -8.65
C SER A 183 12.71 4.32 -8.93
N VAL A 184 11.49 4.70 -9.31
CA VAL A 184 10.38 3.74 -9.43
C VAL A 184 9.69 3.87 -10.78
N ILE A 185 9.53 2.74 -11.46
CA ILE A 185 8.65 2.61 -12.61
C ILE A 185 7.39 1.90 -12.15
N PHE A 186 6.28 2.60 -12.17
CA PHE A 186 4.98 2.03 -11.83
C PHE A 186 4.35 1.37 -13.06
N ALA A 187 3.77 0.20 -12.84
CA ALA A 187 2.90 -0.50 -13.78
C ALA A 187 1.48 -0.56 -13.17
N PRO A 188 0.64 0.46 -13.38
CA PRO A 188 -0.70 0.51 -12.86
C PRO A 188 -1.59 -0.59 -13.41
N HIS A 189 -2.51 -1.10 -12.57
CA HIS A 189 -3.56 -1.97 -13.06
C HIS A 189 -4.43 -1.20 -14.06
N PRO A 190 -4.83 -1.79 -15.23
CA PRO A 190 -5.61 -1.09 -16.25
C PRO A 190 -6.89 -0.42 -15.71
N ASN A 191 -7.59 -1.07 -14.77
CA ASN A 191 -8.83 -0.56 -14.16
C ASN A 191 -8.58 0.55 -13.10
N ALA A 192 -7.33 0.96 -12.87
CA ALA A 192 -6.96 2.03 -11.93
C ALA A 192 -5.81 2.89 -12.51
N LYS A 193 -5.73 2.94 -13.83
CA LYS A 193 -4.70 3.66 -14.58
C LYS A 193 -4.69 5.14 -14.24
N ARG A 194 -5.84 5.80 -14.35
CA ARG A 194 -5.97 7.24 -14.12
C ARG A 194 -5.63 7.64 -12.70
N ALA A 195 -6.14 6.92 -11.71
CA ALA A 195 -5.87 7.18 -10.31
C ALA A 195 -4.37 7.10 -10.00
N SER A 196 -3.71 6.03 -10.46
CA SER A 196 -2.27 5.84 -10.26
C SER A 196 -1.44 6.89 -10.98
N GLN A 197 -1.76 7.19 -12.25
CA GLN A 197 -1.03 8.19 -13.05
C GLN A 197 -1.18 9.59 -12.49
N THR A 198 -2.39 9.97 -12.05
CA THR A 198 -2.61 11.26 -11.39
C THR A 198 -1.76 11.38 -10.12
N ALA A 199 -1.68 10.33 -9.31
CA ALA A 199 -0.81 10.34 -8.13
C ALA A 199 0.67 10.51 -8.52
N ILE A 200 1.16 9.77 -9.51
CA ILE A 200 2.54 9.89 -10.02
C ILE A 200 2.84 11.33 -10.45
N GLN A 201 1.98 11.94 -11.26
CA GLN A 201 2.16 13.29 -11.76
C GLN A 201 2.20 14.34 -10.63
N VAL A 202 1.25 14.28 -9.70
CA VAL A 202 1.16 15.20 -8.56
C VAL A 202 2.40 15.09 -7.68
N LEU A 203 2.83 13.86 -7.36
CA LEU A 203 4.01 13.63 -6.54
C LEU A 203 5.30 14.07 -7.24
N ASN A 204 5.47 13.79 -8.54
CA ASN A 204 6.62 14.27 -9.29
C ASN A 204 6.67 15.79 -9.36
N LYS A 205 5.54 16.47 -9.57
CA LYS A 205 5.47 17.93 -9.56
C LYS A 205 6.00 18.48 -8.24
N ALA A 206 5.55 17.94 -7.11
CA ALA A 206 6.02 18.35 -5.79
C ALA A 206 7.53 18.06 -5.59
N ILE A 207 8.04 16.93 -6.09
CA ILE A 207 9.46 16.59 -6.04
C ILE A 207 10.29 17.61 -6.85
N ILE A 208 9.86 17.93 -8.06
CA ILE A 208 10.53 18.89 -8.93
C ILE A 208 10.57 20.28 -8.28
N GLU A 209 9.44 20.73 -7.73
CA GLU A 209 9.35 22.02 -7.04
C GLU A 209 10.29 22.09 -5.82
N ALA A 210 10.39 21.01 -5.07
CA ALA A 210 11.22 20.97 -3.85
C ALA A 210 12.72 20.79 -4.11
N THR A 211 13.10 20.07 -5.18
CA THR A 211 14.49 19.61 -5.36
C THR A 211 15.08 19.79 -6.76
N GLY A 212 14.26 20.12 -7.76
CA GLY A 212 14.66 20.15 -9.17
C GLY A 212 14.88 18.78 -9.80
N VAL A 213 14.62 17.67 -9.08
CA VAL A 213 14.79 16.30 -9.60
C VAL A 213 13.49 15.84 -10.26
N ALA A 214 13.52 15.60 -11.56
CA ALA A 214 12.41 15.05 -12.32
C ALA A 214 12.55 13.54 -12.50
N ASN A 215 11.43 12.85 -12.77
CA ASN A 215 11.36 11.46 -13.24
C ASN A 215 11.84 10.40 -12.23
N LEU A 216 11.71 10.68 -10.92
CA LEU A 216 11.94 9.65 -9.89
C LEU A 216 10.82 8.63 -9.84
N LEU A 217 9.61 9.06 -10.16
CA LEU A 217 8.41 8.24 -10.26
C LEU A 217 7.94 8.29 -11.70
N VAL A 218 7.97 7.16 -12.41
CA VAL A 218 7.58 7.13 -13.82
C VAL A 218 6.57 6.02 -14.09
N ALA A 219 5.83 6.16 -15.19
CA ALA A 219 4.95 5.12 -15.72
C ALA A 219 4.80 5.29 -17.24
N VAL A 220 4.36 4.22 -17.90
CA VAL A 220 3.92 4.29 -19.30
C VAL A 220 2.45 4.75 -19.32
N LYS A 221 2.11 5.65 -20.26
CA LYS A 221 0.74 6.20 -20.40
C LYS A 221 -0.30 5.12 -20.68
N GLU A 222 0.05 4.14 -21.50
CA GLU A 222 -0.83 3.01 -21.83
C GLU A 222 -0.24 1.71 -21.25
N PRO A 223 -0.65 1.30 -20.03
CA PRO A 223 -0.20 0.05 -19.43
C PRO A 223 -0.92 -1.13 -20.09
N THR A 224 -0.19 -1.91 -20.88
CA THR A 224 -0.68 -3.15 -21.49
C THR A 224 -0.02 -4.38 -20.86
N ILE A 225 -0.54 -5.56 -21.19
CA ILE A 225 0.07 -6.83 -20.74
C ILE A 225 1.47 -6.99 -21.31
N GLU A 226 1.67 -6.58 -22.56
CA GLU A 226 2.96 -6.63 -23.26
C GLU A 226 3.99 -5.73 -22.57
N VAL A 227 3.61 -4.49 -22.24
CA VAL A 227 4.47 -3.55 -21.48
C VAL A 227 4.81 -4.14 -20.10
N ALA A 228 3.87 -4.79 -19.42
CA ALA A 228 4.14 -5.42 -18.14
C ALA A 228 5.11 -6.62 -18.28
N GLN A 229 4.99 -7.41 -19.33
CA GLN A 229 5.91 -8.52 -19.63
C GLN A 229 7.32 -8.03 -19.96
N GLU A 230 7.44 -6.97 -20.76
CA GLU A 230 8.71 -6.32 -21.05
C GLU A 230 9.36 -5.78 -19.76
N LEU A 231 8.57 -5.15 -18.90
CA LEU A 231 9.02 -4.65 -17.59
C LEU A 231 9.58 -5.76 -16.70
N PHE A 232 8.97 -6.97 -16.71
CA PHE A 232 9.38 -8.11 -15.87
C PHE A 232 10.71 -8.75 -16.27
N SER A 233 11.22 -8.45 -17.44
CA SER A 233 12.49 -8.97 -17.95
C SER A 233 13.49 -7.89 -18.36
N HIS A 234 13.19 -6.62 -18.08
CA HIS A 234 13.97 -5.49 -18.56
C HIS A 234 15.38 -5.46 -17.90
N PRO A 235 16.49 -5.40 -18.65
CA PRO A 235 17.85 -5.59 -18.13
C PRO A 235 18.34 -4.49 -17.17
N ARG A 236 17.77 -3.29 -17.26
CA ARG A 236 18.11 -2.15 -16.38
C ARG A 236 17.31 -2.14 -15.08
N ILE A 237 16.25 -2.92 -14.98
CA ILE A 237 15.47 -3.06 -13.74
C ILE A 237 16.11 -4.14 -12.88
N LYS A 238 16.40 -3.82 -11.61
CA LYS A 238 17.14 -4.70 -10.71
C LYS A 238 16.28 -5.34 -9.64
N LEU A 239 15.10 -4.77 -9.40
CA LEU A 239 14.12 -5.29 -8.45
C LEU A 239 12.73 -5.11 -9.04
N LEU A 240 11.94 -6.18 -8.98
CA LEU A 240 10.52 -6.18 -9.33
C LEU A 240 9.69 -6.36 -8.06
N VAL A 241 8.81 -5.40 -7.79
CA VAL A 241 7.85 -5.46 -6.68
C VAL A 241 6.45 -5.62 -7.27
N VAL A 242 5.79 -6.72 -6.96
CA VAL A 242 4.46 -7.04 -7.48
C VAL A 242 3.45 -7.05 -6.34
N THR A 243 2.47 -6.16 -6.40
CA THR A 243 1.30 -6.19 -5.53
C THR A 243 0.08 -6.43 -6.38
N GLY A 244 -0.52 -7.62 -6.28
CA GLY A 244 -1.64 -7.97 -7.16
C GLY A 244 -2.19 -9.37 -6.91
N GLY A 245 -3.14 -9.79 -7.75
CA GLY A 245 -3.73 -11.12 -7.67
C GLY A 245 -2.75 -12.24 -7.99
N GLU A 246 -3.11 -13.45 -7.59
CA GLU A 246 -2.27 -14.66 -7.73
C GLU A 246 -1.75 -14.89 -9.17
N ALA A 247 -2.60 -14.63 -10.18
CA ALA A 247 -2.22 -14.82 -11.59
C ALA A 247 -1.06 -13.89 -12.00
N VAL A 248 -1.07 -12.63 -11.55
CA VAL A 248 0.00 -11.65 -11.85
C VAL A 248 1.28 -12.05 -11.14
N VAL A 249 1.20 -12.47 -9.88
CA VAL A 249 2.35 -12.97 -9.11
C VAL A 249 2.94 -14.23 -9.75
N ALA A 250 2.09 -15.19 -10.15
CA ALA A 250 2.54 -16.41 -10.82
C ALA A 250 3.23 -16.12 -12.15
N GLN A 251 2.68 -15.19 -12.96
CA GLN A 251 3.29 -14.77 -14.21
C GLN A 251 4.63 -14.07 -13.97
N ALA A 252 4.71 -13.15 -13.01
CA ALA A 252 5.95 -12.48 -12.64
C ALA A 252 7.03 -13.49 -12.21
N ARG A 253 6.68 -14.47 -11.35
CA ARG A 253 7.60 -15.54 -10.94
C ARG A 253 8.14 -16.39 -12.10
N LYS A 254 7.33 -16.55 -13.15
CA LYS A 254 7.71 -17.35 -14.32
C LYS A 254 8.68 -16.63 -15.25
N VAL A 255 8.55 -15.29 -15.38
CA VAL A 255 9.26 -14.53 -16.43
C VAL A 255 10.29 -13.55 -15.89
N ALA A 256 10.27 -13.19 -14.60
CA ALA A 256 11.20 -12.22 -14.03
C ALA A 256 12.64 -12.72 -14.12
N THR A 257 13.51 -11.86 -14.64
CA THR A 257 14.97 -12.11 -14.73
C THR A 257 15.75 -11.42 -13.63
N MET A 258 15.07 -10.60 -12.82
CA MET A 258 15.63 -9.88 -11.66
C MET A 258 15.05 -10.40 -10.35
N ARG A 259 15.54 -9.86 -9.23
CA ARG A 259 14.96 -10.17 -7.92
C ARG A 259 13.50 -9.76 -7.86
N LEU A 260 12.66 -10.64 -7.34
CA LEU A 260 11.22 -10.44 -7.19
C LEU A 260 10.82 -10.38 -5.71
N ILE A 261 10.05 -9.36 -5.35
CA ILE A 261 9.28 -9.28 -4.11
C ILE A 261 7.81 -9.24 -4.52
N ALA A 262 7.02 -10.21 -4.08
CA ALA A 262 5.64 -10.33 -4.49
C ALA A 262 4.71 -10.48 -3.27
N ALA A 263 3.61 -9.72 -3.29
CA ALA A 263 2.50 -9.82 -2.37
C ALA A 263 1.23 -10.15 -3.16
N GLY A 264 0.66 -11.32 -2.86
CA GLY A 264 -0.60 -11.79 -3.45
C GLY A 264 -1.82 -11.39 -2.62
N ALA A 265 -2.94 -12.09 -2.84
CA ALA A 265 -4.13 -11.96 -2.02
C ALA A 265 -3.83 -12.37 -0.58
N GLY A 266 -4.28 -11.56 0.37
CA GLY A 266 -4.18 -11.84 1.80
C GLY A 266 -5.50 -12.38 2.37
N ASN A 267 -5.38 -13.23 3.40
CA ASN A 267 -6.50 -13.68 4.22
C ASN A 267 -6.06 -13.66 5.70
N PRO A 268 -5.82 -12.46 6.29
CA PRO A 268 -5.27 -12.34 7.65
C PRO A 268 -6.22 -12.86 8.71
N PRO A 269 -5.82 -13.88 9.50
CA PRO A 269 -6.57 -14.34 10.66
C PRO A 269 -6.25 -13.49 11.88
N VAL A 270 -7.24 -13.33 12.77
CA VAL A 270 -7.07 -12.78 14.11
C VAL A 270 -7.24 -13.88 15.14
N VAL A 271 -6.25 -14.08 15.97
CA VAL A 271 -6.31 -15.05 17.07
C VAL A 271 -6.71 -14.30 18.34
N VAL A 272 -7.77 -14.76 19.00
CA VAL A 272 -8.27 -14.19 20.26
C VAL A 272 -8.32 -15.29 21.31
N ASP A 273 -7.57 -15.13 22.38
CA ASP A 273 -7.52 -16.04 23.52
C ASP A 273 -8.18 -15.42 24.77
N GLU A 274 -8.24 -16.18 25.87
CA GLU A 274 -8.87 -15.77 27.13
C GLU A 274 -8.15 -14.62 27.84
N THR A 275 -6.93 -14.26 27.44
CA THR A 275 -6.16 -13.14 28.01
C THR A 275 -6.52 -11.82 27.34
N ALA A 276 -7.25 -11.86 26.22
CA ALA A 276 -7.62 -10.67 25.46
C ALA A 276 -8.68 -9.83 26.19
N ASN A 277 -8.65 -8.51 25.98
CA ASN A 277 -9.78 -7.65 26.27
C ASN A 277 -10.82 -7.82 25.17
N ILE A 278 -11.88 -8.59 25.43
CA ILE A 278 -12.82 -9.05 24.41
C ILE A 278 -13.58 -7.91 23.75
N ALA A 279 -14.02 -6.89 24.50
CA ALA A 279 -14.71 -5.72 23.93
C ALA A 279 -13.79 -4.94 22.97
N ARG A 280 -12.51 -4.75 23.34
CA ARG A 280 -11.51 -4.14 22.48
C ARG A 280 -11.23 -4.99 21.24
N ALA A 281 -11.09 -6.30 21.41
CA ALA A 281 -10.87 -7.23 20.29
C ALA A 281 -12.04 -7.17 19.28
N ALA A 282 -13.27 -7.26 19.76
CA ALA A 282 -14.49 -7.14 18.96
C ALA A 282 -14.51 -5.84 18.14
N ARG A 283 -14.22 -4.70 18.80
CA ARG A 283 -14.19 -3.40 18.15
C ARG A 283 -13.10 -3.32 17.08
N SER A 284 -11.86 -3.72 17.40
CA SER A 284 -10.74 -3.67 16.46
C SER A 284 -10.95 -4.55 15.25
N ILE A 285 -11.49 -5.77 15.44
CA ILE A 285 -11.82 -6.69 14.35
C ILE A 285 -12.94 -6.11 13.47
N TYR A 286 -13.99 -5.54 14.08
CA TYR A 286 -15.08 -4.93 13.34
C TYR A 286 -14.61 -3.77 12.47
N ASP A 287 -13.83 -2.87 13.05
CA ASP A 287 -13.31 -1.70 12.34
C ASP A 287 -12.37 -2.10 11.19
N GLY A 288 -11.42 -3.02 11.43
CA GLY A 288 -10.52 -3.49 10.40
C GLY A 288 -11.21 -4.31 9.31
N ALA A 289 -12.08 -5.25 9.68
CA ALA A 289 -12.80 -6.08 8.71
C ALA A 289 -13.81 -5.30 7.85
N SER A 290 -14.29 -4.13 8.31
CA SER A 290 -15.22 -3.30 7.55
C SER A 290 -14.57 -2.14 6.80
N PHE A 291 -13.29 -1.85 7.05
CA PHE A 291 -12.57 -0.73 6.46
C PHE A 291 -12.43 -0.88 4.94
N ASP A 292 -12.78 0.18 4.22
CA ASP A 292 -12.75 0.25 2.75
C ASP A 292 -13.44 -0.95 2.07
N ASN A 293 -14.53 -1.47 2.66
CA ASN A 293 -15.26 -2.67 2.23
C ASN A 293 -14.37 -3.94 2.19
N ASN A 294 -13.42 -4.05 3.12
CA ASN A 294 -12.50 -5.19 3.26
C ASN A 294 -11.64 -5.48 2.02
N ILE A 295 -11.27 -4.45 1.26
CA ILE A 295 -10.48 -4.64 0.03
C ILE A 295 -8.97 -4.61 0.26
N ILE A 296 -8.50 -4.19 1.44
CA ILE A 296 -7.08 -4.19 1.73
C ILE A 296 -6.64 -5.61 2.05
N CYS A 297 -5.50 -6.02 1.52
CA CYS A 297 -4.95 -7.36 1.75
C CYS A 297 -4.57 -7.62 3.21
N ALA A 298 -4.43 -6.58 4.03
CA ALA A 298 -4.07 -6.65 5.45
C ALA A 298 -5.28 -6.56 6.39
N ASP A 299 -6.50 -6.31 5.88
CA ASP A 299 -7.71 -6.26 6.70
C ASP A 299 -8.05 -7.64 7.27
N GLU A 300 -8.59 -7.69 8.48
CA GLU A 300 -9.01 -8.92 9.16
C GLU A 300 -10.10 -9.64 8.36
N LYS A 301 -9.92 -10.95 8.15
CA LYS A 301 -10.83 -11.78 7.34
C LYS A 301 -11.34 -13.00 8.06
N GLU A 302 -10.58 -13.51 9.01
CA GLU A 302 -10.93 -14.68 9.80
C GLU A 302 -10.71 -14.41 11.28
N ILE A 303 -11.54 -15.01 12.14
CA ILE A 303 -11.38 -14.95 13.59
C ILE A 303 -11.21 -16.38 14.10
N ILE A 304 -10.09 -16.62 14.79
CA ILE A 304 -9.80 -17.85 15.51
C ILE A 304 -9.89 -17.55 16.99
N ALA A 305 -11.01 -17.86 17.60
CA ALA A 305 -11.24 -17.64 19.04
C ALA A 305 -11.21 -18.96 19.81
N VAL A 306 -10.64 -18.95 21.02
CA VAL A 306 -10.78 -20.11 21.91
C VAL A 306 -12.23 -20.24 22.36
N ASP A 307 -12.71 -21.47 22.55
CA ASP A 307 -14.10 -21.81 22.79
C ASP A 307 -14.71 -21.06 24.00
N SER A 308 -13.93 -20.93 25.07
CA SER A 308 -14.36 -20.29 26.33
C SER A 308 -14.81 -18.82 26.19
N ILE A 309 -14.37 -18.10 25.15
CA ILE A 309 -14.66 -16.68 24.93
C ILE A 309 -15.45 -16.42 23.64
N ALA A 310 -15.68 -17.44 22.84
CA ALA A 310 -16.26 -17.28 21.50
C ALA A 310 -17.65 -16.63 21.52
N ASP A 311 -18.53 -17.05 22.44
CA ASP A 311 -19.86 -16.49 22.57
C ASP A 311 -19.84 -15.04 23.08
N GLN A 312 -18.94 -14.73 24.02
CA GLN A 312 -18.75 -13.36 24.48
C GLN A 312 -18.25 -12.45 23.36
N LEU A 313 -17.28 -12.90 22.56
CA LEU A 313 -16.77 -12.14 21.41
C LEU A 313 -17.89 -11.87 20.38
N LYS A 314 -18.70 -12.89 20.06
CA LYS A 314 -19.87 -12.72 19.19
C LYS A 314 -20.87 -11.69 19.74
N ALA A 315 -21.14 -11.73 21.05
CA ALA A 315 -22.06 -10.79 21.69
C ALA A 315 -21.54 -9.35 21.60
N GLU A 316 -20.27 -9.12 21.88
CA GLU A 316 -19.62 -7.82 21.76
C GLU A 316 -19.63 -7.31 20.31
N MET A 317 -19.33 -8.16 19.32
CA MET A 317 -19.42 -7.81 17.91
C MET A 317 -20.85 -7.42 17.49
N LYS A 318 -21.88 -8.15 17.95
CA LYS A 318 -23.27 -7.82 17.70
C LYS A 318 -23.65 -6.47 18.31
N ALA A 319 -23.18 -6.17 19.52
CA ALA A 319 -23.45 -4.91 20.21
C ALA A 319 -22.94 -3.66 19.45
N ILE A 320 -21.90 -3.82 18.64
CA ILE A 320 -21.33 -2.73 17.82
C ILE A 320 -21.83 -2.73 16.37
N GLY A 321 -22.77 -3.63 16.00
CA GLY A 321 -23.44 -3.62 14.70
C GLY A 321 -23.07 -4.74 13.74
N ALA A 322 -22.25 -5.71 14.14
CA ALA A 322 -22.03 -6.91 13.33
C ALA A 322 -23.31 -7.79 13.31
N VAL A 323 -23.58 -8.41 12.19
CA VAL A 323 -24.71 -9.30 11.99
C VAL A 323 -24.21 -10.71 11.71
N GLU A 324 -24.58 -11.65 12.58
CA GLU A 324 -24.34 -13.07 12.33
C GLU A 324 -25.37 -13.61 11.34
N ILE A 325 -24.90 -14.28 10.29
CA ILE A 325 -25.76 -14.90 9.28
C ILE A 325 -25.75 -16.43 9.43
N SER A 326 -26.83 -17.08 9.04
CA SER A 326 -26.93 -18.54 9.05
C SER A 326 -26.07 -19.16 7.94
N LEU A 327 -25.80 -20.47 8.03
CA LEU A 327 -25.11 -21.21 6.97
C LEU A 327 -25.84 -21.14 5.62
N GLU A 328 -27.18 -21.15 5.64
CA GLU A 328 -28.02 -20.99 4.43
C GLU A 328 -27.81 -19.59 3.80
N GLN A 329 -27.82 -18.56 4.64
CA GLN A 329 -27.53 -17.19 4.18
C GLN A 329 -26.10 -17.04 3.68
N ALA A 330 -25.14 -17.69 4.34
CA ALA A 330 -23.76 -17.70 3.90
C ALA A 330 -23.58 -18.38 2.52
N ASP A 331 -24.29 -19.51 2.29
CA ASP A 331 -24.33 -20.17 0.98
C ASP A 331 -24.96 -19.27 -0.10
N ALA A 332 -26.05 -18.57 0.23
CA ALA A 332 -26.68 -17.61 -0.67
C ALA A 332 -25.72 -16.47 -1.06
N VAL A 333 -25.02 -15.89 -0.08
CA VAL A 333 -23.97 -14.88 -0.31
C VAL A 333 -22.85 -15.44 -1.18
N ALA A 334 -22.37 -16.66 -0.90
CA ALA A 334 -21.32 -17.30 -1.67
C ALA A 334 -21.70 -17.45 -3.16
N ARG A 335 -22.94 -17.78 -3.47
CA ARG A 335 -23.47 -17.85 -4.85
C ARG A 335 -23.42 -16.50 -5.58
N VAL A 336 -23.53 -15.41 -4.87
CA VAL A 336 -23.46 -14.05 -5.42
C VAL A 336 -22.03 -13.62 -5.63
N VAL A 337 -21.17 -13.80 -4.61
CA VAL A 337 -19.82 -13.23 -4.60
C VAL A 337 -18.75 -14.12 -5.23
N LEU A 338 -19.05 -15.40 -5.44
CA LEU A 338 -18.13 -16.35 -6.06
C LEU A 338 -18.64 -16.79 -7.43
N ARG A 339 -17.72 -16.92 -8.38
CA ARG A 339 -17.92 -17.67 -9.63
C ARG A 339 -17.56 -19.12 -9.39
N ASN A 340 -18.19 -20.02 -10.15
CA ASN A 340 -18.00 -21.49 -10.05
C ASN A 340 -18.34 -22.06 -8.66
N TYR A 341 -19.30 -21.49 -7.98
CA TYR A 341 -19.79 -21.95 -6.68
C TYR A 341 -21.25 -22.43 -6.79
N PRO A 342 -21.61 -23.56 -6.17
CA PRO A 342 -20.72 -24.51 -5.51
C PRO A 342 -19.82 -25.23 -6.52
N GLN A 343 -18.62 -25.62 -6.07
CA GLN A 343 -17.72 -26.37 -6.94
C GLN A 343 -18.32 -27.73 -7.28
N VAL A 344 -18.41 -28.05 -8.57
CA VAL A 344 -18.78 -29.37 -9.06
C VAL A 344 -17.52 -30.23 -9.29
N GLU A 345 -17.65 -31.54 -9.15
CA GLU A 345 -16.52 -32.48 -9.39
C GLU A 345 -15.96 -32.29 -10.82
N GLY A 346 -14.63 -32.17 -10.93
CA GLY A 346 -13.97 -31.87 -12.20
C GLY A 346 -14.13 -30.42 -12.71
N GLY A 347 -14.87 -29.59 -12.01
CA GLY A 347 -15.08 -28.17 -12.36
C GLY A 347 -13.95 -27.26 -11.89
N LYS A 348 -14.01 -26.00 -12.36
CA LYS A 348 -13.09 -24.96 -11.91
C LYS A 348 -13.32 -24.63 -10.44
N ALA A 349 -12.26 -24.35 -9.70
CA ALA A 349 -12.34 -23.89 -8.32
C ALA A 349 -13.16 -22.58 -8.23
N PRO A 350 -13.90 -22.35 -7.14
CA PRO A 350 -14.55 -21.09 -6.87
C PRO A 350 -13.53 -19.95 -6.85
N ASN A 351 -13.88 -18.82 -7.42
CA ASN A 351 -13.05 -17.63 -7.40
C ASN A 351 -13.89 -16.36 -7.22
N PRO A 352 -13.30 -15.26 -6.71
CA PRO A 352 -14.05 -14.02 -6.49
C PRO A 352 -14.68 -13.50 -7.79
N ASN A 353 -15.94 -13.08 -7.69
CA ASN A 353 -16.64 -12.41 -8.77
C ASN A 353 -16.25 -10.93 -8.79
N PRO A 354 -15.52 -10.43 -9.81
CA PRO A 354 -15.01 -9.05 -9.86
C PRO A 354 -16.09 -7.97 -9.69
N LYS A 355 -17.36 -8.30 -10.03
CA LYS A 355 -18.49 -7.37 -9.87
C LYS A 355 -18.71 -6.97 -8.40
N TRP A 356 -18.37 -7.84 -7.47
CA TRP A 356 -18.67 -7.68 -6.05
C TRP A 356 -17.45 -7.32 -5.20
N VAL A 357 -16.26 -7.36 -5.76
CA VAL A 357 -15.04 -6.98 -5.04
C VAL A 357 -15.10 -5.51 -4.63
N GLY A 358 -14.93 -5.24 -3.34
CA GLY A 358 -14.95 -3.91 -2.76
C GLY A 358 -16.31 -3.22 -2.75
N ARG A 359 -17.40 -3.96 -2.97
CA ARG A 359 -18.77 -3.44 -2.84
C ARG A 359 -19.21 -3.43 -1.39
N ASP A 360 -20.10 -2.51 -1.08
CA ASP A 360 -20.69 -2.40 0.25
C ASP A 360 -21.49 -3.68 0.61
N ALA A 361 -21.34 -4.12 1.86
CA ALA A 361 -22.00 -5.34 2.35
C ALA A 361 -23.53 -5.28 2.19
N ALA A 362 -24.14 -4.10 2.35
CA ALA A 362 -25.57 -3.92 2.15
C ALA A 362 -26.02 -4.12 0.68
N LEU A 363 -25.14 -3.85 -0.28
CA LEU A 363 -25.41 -4.14 -1.69
C LEU A 363 -25.31 -5.63 -2.00
N ILE A 364 -24.32 -6.31 -1.40
CA ILE A 364 -24.16 -7.76 -1.53
C ILE A 364 -25.35 -8.50 -0.92
N ALA A 365 -25.80 -8.06 0.26
CA ALA A 365 -26.92 -8.68 0.96
C ALA A 365 -28.28 -8.52 0.23
N LYS A 366 -28.39 -7.56 -0.68
CA LYS A 366 -29.61 -7.32 -1.49
C LYS A 366 -29.61 -8.06 -2.83
N ALA A 367 -28.48 -8.62 -3.24
CA ALA A 367 -28.31 -9.27 -4.54
C ALA A 367 -28.67 -10.76 -4.49
#